data_381202ec815e7855978c9ccfefe2da7b
#
_entry.id   381202ec815e7855978c9ccfefe2da7b
#
_cell.length_a   1.000
_cell.length_b   1.000
_cell.length_c   1.000
_cell.angle_alpha   90.00
_cell.angle_beta   90.00
_cell.angle_gamma   90.00
#
_symmetry.space_group_name_H-M   'P 1'
#
loop_
_entity.id
_entity.type
_entity.pdbx_description
1 polymer ?
#
loop_
_entity_poly.entity_id
_entity_poly.type
_entity_poly.pdbx_seq_one_letter_code
_entity_poly.pdbx_strand_id
1 'polypeptide(L)'
;MNALDASHVDITSAKHALPSDGVLACVAPYLAELGFAVEIGKKTAEKIRVPVLYRNNGRVSKAFEADAHHVEGKFVVEVEAGRAVANNQFLKDLFQACMMDDVDHLAIAVRNVYVAAGVKNPDFDRVVTFFETIYASNRMRLPRRGILVIGY
;
A
#
# COMPACT_ATOMS: atom_id res chain seq x y z
N MET A 1 -5.70 17.00 6.68
CA MET A 1 -4.77 16.24 7.57
C MET A 1 -4.64 14.86 6.96
N ASN A 2 -3.43 14.33 6.80
CA ASN A 2 -3.20 13.01 6.24
C ASN A 2 -3.61 11.95 7.29
N ALA A 3 -4.25 10.85 6.87
CA ALA A 3 -4.67 9.78 7.78
C ALA A 3 -3.49 9.19 8.59
N LEU A 4 -2.32 9.06 7.96
CA LEU A 4 -1.11 8.60 8.64
C LEU A 4 -0.52 9.66 9.59
N ASP A 5 -0.65 10.95 9.29
CA ASP A 5 -0.20 12.01 10.19
C ASP A 5 -1.02 12.01 11.48
N ALA A 6 -2.34 11.78 11.38
CA ALA A 6 -3.23 11.73 12.54
C ALA A 6 -2.89 10.58 13.50
N SER A 7 -2.43 9.44 12.95
CA SER A 7 -2.04 8.25 13.72
C SER A 7 -0.53 8.13 13.95
N HIS A 8 0.28 9.10 13.53
CA HIS A 8 1.74 9.03 13.54
C HIS A 8 2.34 8.64 14.89
N VAL A 9 1.77 9.16 15.99
CA VAL A 9 2.27 8.85 17.36
C VAL A 9 2.14 7.37 17.68
N ASP A 10 1.10 6.72 17.16
CA ASP A 10 0.75 5.32 17.45
C ASP A 10 1.45 4.33 16.53
N ILE A 11 1.86 4.76 15.31
CA ILE A 11 2.42 3.87 14.30
C ILE A 11 3.91 4.10 14.01
N THR A 12 4.50 5.22 14.47
CA THR A 12 5.89 5.56 14.11
C THR A 12 6.86 4.41 14.38
N SER A 13 7.55 3.96 13.34
CA SER A 13 8.48 2.84 13.38
C SER A 13 9.71 3.06 14.28
N ALA A 14 9.98 4.30 14.65
CA ALA A 14 11.01 4.65 15.61
C ALA A 14 10.69 4.18 17.05
N LYS A 15 9.39 4.03 17.39
CA LYS A 15 8.90 3.69 18.73
C LYS A 15 8.14 2.37 18.76
N HIS A 16 7.50 1.99 17.67
CA HIS A 16 6.58 0.86 17.60
C HIS A 16 7.03 -0.15 16.55
N ALA A 17 6.88 -1.44 16.84
CA ALA A 17 7.18 -2.54 15.94
C ALA A 17 5.88 -3.27 15.53
N LEU A 18 4.82 -2.51 15.23
CA LEU A 18 3.51 -3.07 14.88
C LEU A 18 3.60 -3.89 13.59
N PRO A 19 2.89 -5.04 13.49
CA PRO A 19 2.69 -5.71 12.21
C PRO A 19 1.81 -4.87 11.28
N SER A 20 1.76 -5.19 9.97
CA SER A 20 0.95 -4.45 8.98
C SER A 20 -0.52 -4.33 9.40
N ASP A 21 -1.14 -5.44 9.85
CA ASP A 21 -2.52 -5.43 10.34
C ASP A 21 -2.71 -4.43 11.52
N GLY A 22 -1.71 -4.30 12.40
CA GLY A 22 -1.74 -3.36 13.51
C GLY A 22 -1.64 -1.90 13.08
N VAL A 23 -0.76 -1.61 12.12
CA VAL A 23 -0.65 -0.27 11.53
C VAL A 23 -1.94 0.07 10.79
N LEU A 24 -2.45 -0.86 9.96
CA LEU A 24 -3.70 -0.67 9.23
C LEU A 24 -4.87 -0.39 10.18
N ALA A 25 -4.99 -1.13 11.29
CA ALA A 25 -6.02 -0.91 12.30
C ALA A 25 -5.97 0.51 12.91
N CYS A 26 -4.76 1.05 13.13
CA CYS A 26 -4.60 2.42 13.64
C CYS A 26 -5.04 3.48 12.63
N VAL A 27 -4.77 3.28 11.34
CA VAL A 27 -5.08 4.26 10.28
C VAL A 27 -6.48 4.09 9.69
N ALA A 28 -7.11 2.93 9.88
CA ALA A 28 -8.40 2.59 9.29
C ALA A 28 -9.52 3.61 9.56
N PRO A 29 -9.70 4.14 10.79
CA PRO A 29 -10.74 5.15 11.04
C PRO A 29 -10.56 6.40 10.17
N TYR A 30 -9.32 6.87 10.05
CA TYR A 30 -8.99 8.07 9.27
C TYR A 30 -9.11 7.84 7.76
N LEU A 31 -8.75 6.63 7.28
CA LEU A 31 -8.98 6.25 5.88
C LEU A 31 -10.47 6.17 5.56
N ALA A 32 -11.28 5.62 6.49
CA ALA A 32 -12.73 5.54 6.33
C ALA A 32 -13.37 6.95 6.27
N GLU A 33 -12.92 7.91 7.08
CA GLU A 33 -13.36 9.31 7.01
C GLU A 33 -13.03 9.96 5.65
N LEU A 34 -11.97 9.52 4.98
CA LEU A 34 -11.59 9.94 3.64
C LEU A 34 -12.35 9.19 2.53
N GLY A 35 -13.25 8.27 2.87
CA GLY A 35 -14.07 7.52 1.91
C GLY A 35 -13.45 6.20 1.42
N PHE A 36 -12.36 5.74 2.03
CA PHE A 36 -11.81 4.43 1.71
C PHE A 36 -12.62 3.30 2.36
N ALA A 37 -12.87 2.24 1.61
CA ALA A 37 -13.14 0.93 2.18
C ALA A 37 -11.80 0.35 2.67
N VAL A 38 -11.76 -0.16 3.90
CA VAL A 38 -10.53 -0.67 4.54
C VAL A 38 -10.71 -2.12 4.91
N GLU A 39 -9.67 -2.94 4.69
CA GLU A 39 -9.62 -4.32 5.15
C GLU A 39 -9.74 -4.38 6.68
N ILE A 40 -10.62 -5.23 7.19
CA ILE A 40 -10.89 -5.35 8.61
C ILE A 40 -10.48 -6.69 9.21
N GLY A 41 -10.04 -7.63 8.38
CA GLY A 41 -9.58 -8.95 8.85
C GLY A 41 -9.19 -9.89 7.73
N LYS A 42 -8.93 -11.15 8.09
CA LYS A 42 -8.34 -12.16 7.19
C LYS A 42 -9.36 -13.03 6.45
N LYS A 43 -10.64 -12.96 6.81
CA LYS A 43 -11.68 -13.71 6.10
C LYS A 43 -11.99 -13.08 4.76
N THR A 44 -12.38 -13.87 3.79
CA THR A 44 -12.67 -13.41 2.41
C THR A 44 -13.66 -12.25 2.37
N ALA A 45 -14.66 -12.23 3.26
CA ALA A 45 -15.66 -11.16 3.34
C ALA A 45 -15.11 -9.86 3.99
N GLU A 46 -13.97 -9.92 4.64
CA GLU A 46 -13.30 -8.80 5.32
C GLU A 46 -12.23 -8.16 4.46
N LYS A 47 -11.93 -8.76 3.30
CA LYS A 47 -10.91 -8.32 2.34
C LYS A 47 -11.46 -7.33 1.32
N ILE A 48 -10.64 -6.35 0.99
CA ILE A 48 -10.91 -5.46 -0.14
C ILE A 48 -10.39 -6.13 -1.41
N ARG A 49 -11.29 -6.44 -2.35
CA ARG A 49 -10.95 -7.16 -3.58
C ARG A 49 -11.19 -6.28 -4.79
N VAL A 50 -10.12 -5.92 -5.48
CA VAL A 50 -10.15 -5.08 -6.68
C VAL A 50 -10.03 -5.98 -7.92
N PRO A 51 -10.99 -5.93 -8.87
CA PRO A 51 -10.95 -6.75 -10.07
C PRO A 51 -9.71 -6.48 -10.92
N VAL A 52 -9.23 -7.53 -11.60
CA VAL A 52 -8.12 -7.44 -12.57
C VAL A 52 -8.41 -8.16 -13.87
N LEU A 53 -9.31 -9.12 -13.85
CA LEU A 53 -9.67 -9.89 -15.04
C LEU A 53 -11.15 -10.24 -15.02
N TYR A 54 -11.81 -10.00 -16.14
CA TYR A 54 -13.20 -10.36 -16.36
C TYR A 54 -13.32 -11.50 -17.39
N ARG A 55 -14.35 -12.32 -17.23
CA ARG A 55 -14.80 -13.30 -18.23
C ARG A 55 -16.00 -12.74 -19.01
N ASN A 56 -16.51 -13.58 -19.93
CA ASN A 56 -17.73 -13.28 -20.66
C ASN A 56 -18.85 -12.82 -19.71
N ASN A 57 -19.65 -11.85 -20.16
CA ASN A 57 -20.73 -11.23 -19.39
C ASN A 57 -20.29 -10.38 -18.18
N GLY A 58 -19.07 -9.85 -18.17
CA GLY A 58 -18.59 -8.95 -17.13
C GLY A 58 -18.34 -9.61 -15.76
N ARG A 59 -18.34 -10.92 -15.68
CA ARG A 59 -18.09 -11.63 -14.42
C ARG A 59 -16.61 -11.54 -14.04
N VAL A 60 -16.31 -11.05 -12.84
CA VAL A 60 -14.95 -11.01 -12.28
C VAL A 60 -14.38 -12.43 -12.21
N SER A 61 -13.27 -12.67 -12.89
CA SER A 61 -12.55 -13.94 -12.91
C SER A 61 -11.35 -13.94 -11.95
N LYS A 62 -10.71 -12.79 -11.80
CA LYS A 62 -9.58 -12.58 -10.91
C LYS A 62 -9.68 -11.21 -10.26
N ALA A 63 -9.35 -11.13 -8.99
CA ALA A 63 -9.18 -9.90 -8.24
C ALA A 63 -7.90 -10.01 -7.41
N PHE A 64 -7.26 -8.88 -7.12
CA PHE A 64 -6.23 -8.77 -6.10
C PHE A 64 -6.80 -8.12 -4.83
N GLU A 65 -6.17 -8.40 -3.72
CA GLU A 65 -6.50 -7.79 -2.44
C GLU A 65 -5.72 -6.48 -2.28
N ALA A 66 -6.31 -5.50 -1.61
CA ALA A 66 -5.68 -4.26 -1.19
C ALA A 66 -6.04 -3.99 0.27
N ASP A 67 -5.18 -3.31 1.01
CA ASP A 67 -5.43 -2.94 2.40
C ASP A 67 -6.55 -1.90 2.49
N ALA A 68 -6.60 -0.95 1.55
CA ALA A 68 -7.72 -0.02 1.41
C ALA A 68 -7.94 0.41 -0.05
N HIS A 69 -9.19 0.74 -0.39
CA HIS A 69 -9.58 1.18 -1.73
C HIS A 69 -10.63 2.30 -1.68
N HIS A 70 -10.36 3.38 -2.39
CA HIS A 70 -11.30 4.48 -2.63
C HIS A 70 -11.77 4.40 -4.09
N VAL A 71 -12.99 3.92 -4.32
CA VAL A 71 -13.51 3.64 -5.66
C VAL A 71 -13.57 4.91 -6.52
N GLU A 72 -14.24 5.96 -6.03
CA GLU A 72 -14.39 7.22 -6.79
C GLU A 72 -13.04 7.91 -7.04
N GLY A 73 -12.12 7.86 -6.08
CA GLY A 73 -10.77 8.42 -6.20
C GLY A 73 -9.83 7.54 -7.00
N LYS A 74 -10.22 6.30 -7.35
CA LYS A 74 -9.40 5.32 -8.07
C LYS A 74 -8.05 5.08 -7.39
N PHE A 75 -8.08 4.93 -6.07
CA PHE A 75 -6.90 4.95 -5.23
C PHE A 75 -6.85 3.72 -4.33
N VAL A 76 -5.74 2.98 -4.35
CA VAL A 76 -5.46 1.88 -3.42
C VAL A 76 -4.33 2.25 -2.48
N VAL A 77 -4.41 1.70 -1.27
CA VAL A 77 -3.41 1.85 -0.21
C VAL A 77 -2.91 0.47 0.21
N GLU A 78 -1.60 0.33 0.34
CA GLU A 78 -0.91 -0.85 0.87
C GLU A 78 -0.03 -0.44 2.05
N VAL A 79 -0.04 -1.23 3.12
CA VAL A 79 0.70 -0.97 4.36
C VAL A 79 1.71 -2.07 4.61
N GLU A 80 2.97 -1.75 4.46
CA GLU A 80 4.09 -2.66 4.64
C GLU A 80 4.87 -2.38 5.93
N ALA A 81 4.60 -3.16 6.97
CA ALA A 81 5.18 -2.97 8.31
C ALA A 81 6.46 -3.77 8.58
N GLY A 82 6.93 -4.54 7.62
CA GLY A 82 8.18 -5.29 7.76
C GLY A 82 8.47 -6.03 6.49
N ARG A 83 9.73 -6.17 6.14
CA ARG A 83 10.19 -6.84 4.91
C ARG A 83 9.70 -6.21 3.61
N ALA A 84 9.23 -4.96 3.64
CA ALA A 84 8.83 -4.23 2.43
C ALA A 84 9.91 -4.35 1.34
N VAL A 85 11.14 -4.04 1.69
CA VAL A 85 12.32 -4.14 0.81
C VAL A 85 12.94 -5.54 0.84
N ALA A 86 13.11 -6.15 2.02
CA ALA A 86 13.81 -7.43 2.16
C ALA A 86 13.16 -8.58 1.38
N ASN A 87 11.83 -8.58 1.25
CA ASN A 87 11.08 -9.57 0.48
C ASN A 87 10.47 -8.98 -0.82
N ASN A 88 10.85 -7.77 -1.19
CA ASN A 88 10.29 -7.07 -2.36
C ASN A 88 8.75 -6.98 -2.32
N GLN A 89 8.13 -6.88 -1.14
CA GLN A 89 6.68 -6.82 -1.03
C GLN A 89 6.13 -5.58 -1.74
N PHE A 90 6.76 -4.43 -1.57
CA PHE A 90 6.36 -3.21 -2.26
C PHE A 90 6.34 -3.34 -3.80
N LEU A 91 7.19 -4.23 -4.37
CA LEU A 91 7.15 -4.53 -5.82
C LEU A 91 5.95 -5.38 -6.18
N LYS A 92 5.62 -6.37 -5.35
CA LYS A 92 4.40 -7.17 -5.53
C LYS A 92 3.17 -6.26 -5.55
N ASP A 93 3.08 -5.35 -4.59
CA ASP A 93 1.97 -4.42 -4.44
C ASP A 93 1.89 -3.45 -5.62
N LEU A 94 3.04 -2.93 -6.08
CA LEU A 94 3.13 -2.15 -7.30
C LEU A 94 2.58 -2.91 -8.51
N PHE A 95 3.03 -4.16 -8.73
CA PHE A 95 2.56 -4.96 -9.86
C PHE A 95 1.08 -5.29 -9.76
N GLN A 96 0.59 -5.62 -8.58
CA GLN A 96 -0.83 -5.87 -8.35
C GLN A 96 -1.67 -4.62 -8.64
N ALA A 97 -1.28 -3.47 -8.08
CA ALA A 97 -1.95 -2.21 -8.37
C ALA A 97 -1.94 -1.87 -9.87
N CYS A 98 -0.84 -2.12 -10.58
CA CYS A 98 -0.76 -1.90 -12.03
C CYS A 98 -1.73 -2.75 -12.85
N MET A 99 -2.20 -3.87 -12.31
CA MET A 99 -3.17 -4.75 -12.96
C MET A 99 -4.62 -4.53 -12.49
N MET A 100 -4.83 -3.83 -11.38
CA MET A 100 -6.16 -3.54 -10.85
C MET A 100 -6.94 -2.64 -11.80
N ASP A 101 -8.18 -3.04 -12.09
CA ASP A 101 -9.07 -2.28 -12.94
C ASP A 101 -9.55 -1.00 -12.26
N ASP A 102 -9.63 0.07 -13.05
CA ASP A 102 -10.09 1.40 -12.60
C ASP A 102 -9.32 1.97 -11.38
N VAL A 103 -8.04 1.61 -11.23
CA VAL A 103 -7.14 2.18 -10.23
C VAL A 103 -6.12 3.07 -10.93
N ASP A 104 -6.05 4.34 -10.53
CA ASP A 104 -5.13 5.35 -11.08
C ASP A 104 -3.97 5.67 -10.14
N HIS A 105 -4.16 5.51 -8.83
CA HIS A 105 -3.22 5.92 -7.80
C HIS A 105 -2.92 4.79 -6.82
N LEU A 106 -1.67 4.73 -6.38
CA LEU A 106 -1.19 3.80 -5.37
C LEU A 106 -0.49 4.57 -4.25
N ALA A 107 -0.88 4.32 -3.00
CA ALA A 107 -0.07 4.70 -1.84
C ALA A 107 0.56 3.44 -1.24
N ILE A 108 1.84 3.52 -0.93
CA ILE A 108 2.56 2.47 -0.19
C ILE A 108 3.11 3.10 1.10
N ALA A 109 2.59 2.67 2.23
CA ALA A 109 3.10 3.07 3.54
C ALA A 109 4.16 2.07 3.99
N VAL A 110 5.37 2.55 4.28
CA VAL A 110 6.51 1.73 4.71
C VAL A 110 7.15 2.32 5.95
N ARG A 111 7.84 1.49 6.72
CA ARG A 111 8.62 1.97 7.85
C ARG A 111 9.75 2.89 7.38
N ASN A 112 9.95 4.00 8.10
CA ASN A 112 11.16 4.82 7.91
C ASN A 112 12.42 3.98 8.12
N VAL A 113 12.42 3.19 9.19
CA VAL A 113 13.52 2.27 9.51
C VAL A 113 12.96 0.91 9.90
N TYR A 114 13.35 -0.12 9.17
CA TYR A 114 13.09 -1.50 9.55
C TYR A 114 14.30 -2.11 10.24
N VAL A 115 14.12 -2.65 11.44
CA VAL A 115 15.19 -3.31 12.21
C VAL A 115 15.04 -4.82 12.09
N ALA A 116 16.04 -5.49 11.53
CA ALA A 116 16.11 -6.94 11.43
C ALA A 116 17.47 -7.45 11.95
N ALA A 117 17.46 -8.39 12.86
CA ALA A 117 18.67 -8.95 13.46
C ALA A 117 19.67 -7.87 13.97
N GLY A 118 19.16 -6.78 14.54
CA GLY A 118 19.98 -5.66 15.02
C GLY A 118 20.47 -4.70 13.93
N VAL A 119 20.20 -4.96 12.67
CA VAL A 119 20.57 -4.10 11.55
C VAL A 119 19.42 -3.17 11.20
N LYS A 120 19.73 -1.86 11.12
CA LYS A 120 18.80 -0.83 10.68
C LYS A 120 18.78 -0.73 9.16
N ASN A 121 17.62 -0.86 8.56
CA ASN A 121 17.39 -0.75 7.13
C ASN A 121 16.51 0.47 6.85
N PRO A 122 16.97 1.45 6.06
CA PRO A 122 16.18 2.63 5.69
C PRO A 122 15.20 2.27 4.58
N ASP A 123 14.12 1.55 4.91
CA ASP A 123 13.20 1.00 3.93
C ASP A 123 12.48 2.10 3.14
N PHE A 124 12.07 3.20 3.80
CA PHE A 124 11.46 4.34 3.14
C PHE A 124 12.38 4.92 2.04
N ASP A 125 13.63 5.24 2.37
CA ASP A 125 14.58 5.82 1.41
C ASP A 125 14.84 4.88 0.23
N ARG A 126 14.90 3.57 0.49
CA ARG A 126 15.09 2.56 -0.57
C ARG A 126 13.89 2.49 -1.52
N VAL A 127 12.68 2.52 -0.99
CA VAL A 127 11.46 2.51 -1.79
C VAL A 127 11.33 3.79 -2.60
N VAL A 128 11.59 4.95 -2.00
CA VAL A 128 11.62 6.26 -2.70
C VAL A 128 12.64 6.23 -3.84
N THR A 129 13.89 5.84 -3.55
CA THR A 129 14.96 5.76 -4.57
C THR A 129 14.58 4.83 -5.71
N PHE A 130 13.91 3.73 -5.43
CA PHE A 130 13.45 2.79 -6.46
C PHE A 130 12.44 3.47 -7.41
N PHE A 131 11.42 4.14 -6.87
CA PHE A 131 10.42 4.81 -7.70
C PHE A 131 10.99 6.00 -8.45
N GLU A 132 11.84 6.80 -7.82
CA GLU A 132 12.56 7.88 -8.51
C GLU A 132 13.39 7.34 -9.68
N THR A 133 14.05 6.19 -9.51
CA THR A 133 14.81 5.54 -10.58
C THR A 133 13.93 5.13 -11.75
N ILE A 134 12.74 4.57 -11.49
CA ILE A 134 11.78 4.23 -12.55
C ILE A 134 11.40 5.48 -13.36
N TYR A 135 11.01 6.55 -12.67
CA TYR A 135 10.57 7.77 -13.32
C TYR A 135 11.71 8.49 -14.04
N ALA A 136 12.89 8.59 -13.42
CA ALA A 136 14.05 9.25 -14.02
C ALA A 136 14.61 8.48 -15.23
N SER A 137 14.59 7.15 -15.19
CA SER A 137 15.10 6.32 -16.30
C SER A 137 14.28 6.46 -17.58
N ASN A 138 13.01 6.80 -17.46
CA ASN A 138 12.04 6.88 -18.56
C ASN A 138 11.97 5.62 -19.47
N ARG A 139 12.46 4.49 -18.97
CA ARG A 139 12.49 3.21 -19.71
C ARG A 139 11.26 2.34 -19.45
N MET A 140 10.64 2.51 -18.27
CA MET A 140 9.42 1.82 -17.90
C MET A 140 8.33 2.84 -17.59
N ARG A 141 7.17 2.67 -18.21
CA ARG A 141 5.99 3.48 -17.93
C ARG A 141 5.02 2.66 -17.13
N LEU A 142 4.73 3.12 -15.91
CA LEU A 142 3.71 2.51 -15.08
C LEU A 142 2.32 2.98 -15.54
N PRO A 143 1.32 2.10 -15.60
CA PRO A 143 -0.04 2.47 -15.95
C PRO A 143 -0.77 3.10 -14.74
N ARG A 144 -0.10 4.03 -14.06
CA ARG A 144 -0.59 4.74 -12.88
C ARG A 144 -0.36 6.23 -13.07
N ARG A 145 -1.31 7.06 -12.59
CA ARG A 145 -1.19 8.52 -12.63
C ARG A 145 -0.25 9.03 -11.55
N GLY A 146 -0.21 8.34 -10.41
CA GLY A 146 0.68 8.72 -9.31
C GLY A 146 0.93 7.58 -8.34
N ILE A 147 2.11 7.64 -7.72
CA ILE A 147 2.50 6.77 -6.62
C ILE A 147 2.90 7.67 -5.46
N LEU A 148 2.32 7.42 -4.30
CA LEU A 148 2.65 8.08 -3.04
C LEU A 148 3.37 7.09 -2.14
N VAL A 149 4.59 7.43 -1.73
CA VAL A 149 5.32 6.67 -0.72
C VAL A 149 5.21 7.41 0.60
N ILE A 150 4.78 6.73 1.65
CA ILE A 150 4.57 7.30 2.97
C ILE A 150 5.49 6.59 3.95
N GLY A 151 6.37 7.35 4.61
CA GLY A 151 7.22 6.87 5.70
C GLY A 151 6.53 7.05 7.07
N TYR A 152 6.57 6.02 7.93
CA TYR A 152 6.03 6.12 9.29
C TYR A 152 6.97 5.56 10.36
#